data_a678dbffd1f79fdf061abb861321da1c
#
_entry.id   a678dbffd1f79fdf061abb861321da1c
#
_cell.length_a   1.000
_cell.length_b   1.000
_cell.length_c   1.000
_cell.angle_alpha   90.00
_cell.angle_beta   90.00
_cell.angle_gamma   90.00
#
_symmetry.space_group_name_H-M   'P 1'
#
loop_
_entity.id
_entity.type
_entity.pdbx_description
1 polymer ?
#
loop_
_entity_poly.entity_id
_entity_poly.type
_entity_poly.pdbx_seq_one_letter_code
_entity_poly.pdbx_strand_id
1 'polypeptide(L)'
;MAVKLGEMLVKAGLITQDQLQEALTAQRQSGEKLGFSLVNLGYVKEDEITHLLSEQYGVPSINLRHFEIDESVINLIPCEVSQKYLVVPVNRTGATLTIAMADPTNVFAMDDIKFMTGYNVEPVVASEMAIREAIDQYYGSAHSLELKKVM
;
A
#
# COMPACT_ATOMS: atom_id res chain seq x y z
N MET A 1 7.39 -1.21 12.34
CA MET A 1 7.02 -0.23 11.28
C MET A 1 6.07 0.85 11.76
N ALA A 2 4.93 0.48 12.35
CA ALA A 2 3.93 1.47 12.79
C ALA A 2 4.51 2.52 13.76
N VAL A 3 5.30 2.08 14.72
CA VAL A 3 5.94 2.99 15.70
C VAL A 3 6.90 3.95 15.00
N LYS A 4 7.67 3.43 14.04
CA LYS A 4 8.61 4.23 13.27
C LYS A 4 7.89 5.29 12.43
N LEU A 5 6.78 4.92 11.80
CA LEU A 5 5.97 5.87 11.03
C LEU A 5 5.44 6.98 11.95
N GLY A 6 4.93 6.62 13.12
CA GLY A 6 4.43 7.59 14.09
C GLY A 6 5.49 8.60 14.50
N GLU A 7 6.69 8.12 14.79
CA GLU A 7 7.83 8.97 15.16
C GLU A 7 8.19 9.93 14.03
N MET A 8 8.20 9.45 12.80
CA MET A 8 8.49 10.28 11.63
C MET A 8 7.45 11.40 11.46
N LEU A 9 6.18 11.08 11.66
CA LEU A 9 5.09 12.05 11.54
C LEU A 9 5.18 13.13 12.62
N VAL A 10 5.51 12.74 13.85
CA VAL A 10 5.70 13.70 14.95
C VAL A 10 6.89 14.61 14.64
N LYS A 11 8.00 14.05 14.20
CA LYS A 11 9.19 14.80 13.83
C LYS A 11 8.92 15.79 12.70
N ALA A 12 8.11 15.40 11.73
CA ALA A 12 7.74 16.26 10.61
C ALA A 12 6.74 17.35 10.99
N GLY A 13 6.21 17.31 12.21
CA GLY A 13 5.23 18.29 12.67
C GLY A 13 3.83 18.07 12.14
N LEU A 14 3.56 16.90 11.56
CA LEU A 14 2.25 16.59 10.99
C LEU A 14 1.24 16.16 12.06
N ILE A 15 1.72 15.56 13.15
CA ILE A 15 0.88 15.16 14.29
C ILE A 15 1.61 15.49 15.58
N THR A 16 0.86 15.55 16.68
CA THR A 16 1.42 15.72 18.03
C THR A 16 1.62 14.34 18.66
N GLN A 17 2.38 14.32 19.77
CA GLN A 17 2.59 13.08 20.52
C GLN A 17 1.28 12.53 21.07
N ASP A 18 0.38 13.40 21.53
CA ASP A 18 -0.93 13.01 22.04
C ASP A 18 -1.79 12.39 20.95
N GLN A 19 -1.76 12.97 19.73
CA GLN A 19 -2.47 12.42 18.57
C GLN A 19 -1.93 11.05 18.21
N LEU A 20 -0.61 10.86 18.28
CA LEU A 20 0.01 9.56 18.04
C LEU A 20 -0.48 8.52 19.05
N GLN A 21 -0.53 8.85 20.32
CA GLN A 21 -1.00 7.93 21.35
C GLN A 21 -2.46 7.54 21.15
N GLU A 22 -3.30 8.50 20.78
CA GLU A 22 -4.70 8.24 20.48
C GLU A 22 -4.84 7.29 19.30
N ALA A 23 -4.07 7.50 18.24
CA ALA A 23 -4.09 6.64 17.05
C ALA A 23 -3.59 5.23 17.36
N LEU A 24 -2.57 5.11 18.21
CA LEU A 24 -2.06 3.79 18.63
C LEU A 24 -3.12 3.03 19.44
N THR A 25 -3.88 3.72 20.27
CA THR A 25 -4.99 3.12 21.01
C THR A 25 -6.08 2.63 20.05
N ALA A 26 -6.45 3.46 19.06
CA ALA A 26 -7.43 3.10 18.06
C ALA A 26 -6.96 1.91 17.23
N GLN A 27 -5.68 1.86 16.90
CA GLN A 27 -5.09 0.75 16.15
C GLN A 27 -5.21 -0.57 16.90
N ARG A 28 -4.95 -0.56 18.20
CA ARG A 28 -5.06 -1.77 19.04
C ARG A 28 -6.48 -2.30 19.08
N GLN A 29 -7.47 -1.41 19.08
CA GLN A 29 -8.87 -1.79 19.14
C GLN A 29 -9.40 -2.30 17.81
N SER A 30 -9.01 -1.69 16.71
CA SER A 30 -9.54 -1.99 15.40
C SER A 30 -8.73 -3.03 14.61
N GLY A 31 -7.45 -3.20 14.95
CA GLY A 31 -6.54 -4.06 14.19
C GLY A 31 -6.04 -3.43 12.89
N GLU A 32 -6.42 -2.20 12.61
CA GLU A 32 -5.99 -1.50 11.40
C GLU A 32 -4.56 -0.95 11.57
N LYS A 33 -3.94 -0.57 10.46
CA LYS A 33 -2.60 0.01 10.48
C LYS A 33 -2.65 1.44 11.02
N LEU A 34 -1.53 1.88 11.57
CA LEU A 34 -1.43 3.21 12.18
C LEU A 34 -1.79 4.33 11.21
N GLY A 35 -1.29 4.26 9.98
CA GLY A 35 -1.59 5.28 8.97
C GLY A 35 -3.08 5.41 8.72
N PHE A 36 -3.78 4.29 8.61
CA PHE A 36 -5.23 4.28 8.43
C PHE A 36 -5.92 4.95 9.63
N SER A 37 -5.51 4.59 10.83
CA SER A 37 -6.10 5.16 12.05
C SER A 37 -5.93 6.67 12.14
N LEU A 38 -4.74 7.16 11.79
CA LEU A 38 -4.46 8.61 11.79
C LEU A 38 -5.31 9.37 10.77
N VAL A 39 -5.45 8.82 9.57
CA VAL A 39 -6.28 9.43 8.52
C VAL A 39 -7.75 9.41 8.93
N ASN A 40 -8.21 8.30 9.47
CA ASN A 40 -9.58 8.13 9.90
C ASN A 40 -9.96 9.08 11.04
N LEU A 41 -9.02 9.37 11.93
CA LEU A 41 -9.21 10.34 13.02
C LEU A 41 -9.10 11.79 12.52
N GLY A 42 -8.69 12.00 11.29
CA GLY A 42 -8.58 13.34 10.71
C GLY A 42 -7.31 14.09 11.07
N TYR A 43 -6.31 13.42 11.61
CA TYR A 43 -5.08 14.06 12.07
C TYR A 43 -4.07 14.27 10.96
N VAL A 44 -4.14 13.49 9.90
CA VAL A 44 -3.21 13.57 8.78
C VAL A 44 -3.93 13.11 7.51
N LYS A 45 -3.48 13.61 6.36
CA LYS A 45 -4.01 13.21 5.05
C LYS A 45 -3.18 12.07 4.48
N GLU A 46 -3.81 11.23 3.65
CA GLU A 46 -3.11 10.13 2.98
C GLU A 46 -1.88 10.62 2.21
N ASP A 47 -2.03 11.72 1.48
CA ASP A 47 -0.97 12.30 0.67
C ASP A 47 0.23 12.71 1.52
N GLU A 48 -0.02 13.20 2.73
CA GLU A 48 1.03 13.61 3.64
C GLU A 48 1.87 12.42 4.09
N ILE A 49 1.22 11.29 4.38
CA ILE A 49 1.92 10.07 4.76
C ILE A 49 2.73 9.54 3.59
N THR A 50 2.13 9.48 2.40
CA THR A 50 2.77 8.98 1.20
C THR A 50 4.00 9.81 0.84
N HIS A 51 3.87 11.13 0.90
CA HIS A 51 4.97 12.05 0.62
C HIS A 51 6.12 11.88 1.61
N LEU A 52 5.80 11.75 2.89
CA LEU A 52 6.80 11.55 3.94
C LEU A 52 7.58 10.26 3.72
N LEU A 53 6.89 9.16 3.42
CA LEU A 53 7.53 7.88 3.16
C LEU A 53 8.40 7.93 1.91
N SER A 54 7.91 8.60 0.87
CA SER A 54 8.66 8.79 -0.37
C SER A 54 9.99 9.52 -0.11
N GLU A 55 9.95 10.60 0.65
CA GLU A 55 11.15 11.36 0.99
C GLU A 55 12.09 10.57 1.90
N GLN A 56 11.53 9.92 2.90
CA GLN A 56 12.33 9.21 3.91
C GLN A 56 13.12 8.05 3.32
N TYR A 57 12.52 7.31 2.39
CA TYR A 57 13.12 6.10 1.83
C TYR A 57 13.66 6.29 0.41
N GLY A 58 13.54 7.49 -0.15
CA GLY A 58 14.04 7.76 -1.49
C GLY A 58 13.34 6.96 -2.58
N VAL A 59 12.05 6.67 -2.39
CA VAL A 59 11.23 5.88 -3.30
C VAL A 59 10.16 6.78 -3.91
N PRO A 60 9.93 6.74 -5.23
CA PRO A 60 8.88 7.56 -5.84
C PRO A 60 7.50 7.23 -5.29
N SER A 61 6.60 8.21 -5.29
CA SER A 61 5.21 8.01 -4.91
C SER A 61 4.31 8.04 -6.15
N ILE A 62 3.17 7.38 -6.05
CA ILE A 62 2.18 7.34 -7.12
C ILE A 62 0.78 7.56 -6.54
N ASN A 63 -0.07 8.26 -7.29
CA ASN A 63 -1.48 8.38 -6.95
C ASN A 63 -2.26 7.36 -7.77
N LEU A 64 -2.56 6.21 -7.15
CA LEU A 64 -3.24 5.10 -7.82
C LEU A 64 -4.63 5.46 -8.31
N ARG A 65 -5.30 6.43 -7.68
CA ARG A 65 -6.64 6.84 -8.10
C ARG A 65 -6.63 7.54 -9.45
N HIS A 66 -5.50 8.12 -9.82
CA HIS A 66 -5.32 8.81 -11.11
C HIS A 66 -4.48 8.00 -12.09
N PHE A 67 -4.20 6.74 -11.79
CA PHE A 67 -3.39 5.87 -12.62
C PHE A 67 -4.21 4.66 -13.04
N GLU A 68 -4.26 4.39 -14.34
CA GLU A 68 -4.97 3.23 -14.86
C GLU A 68 -3.96 2.10 -15.09
N ILE A 69 -4.24 0.93 -14.51
CA ILE A 69 -3.36 -0.22 -14.59
C ILE A 69 -3.87 -1.16 -15.69
N ASP A 70 -2.96 -1.55 -16.60
CA ASP A 70 -3.27 -2.50 -17.66
C ASP A 70 -3.59 -3.87 -17.06
N GLU A 71 -4.61 -4.53 -17.59
CA GLU A 71 -5.04 -5.86 -17.13
C GLU A 71 -3.89 -6.88 -17.22
N SER A 72 -3.06 -6.79 -18.23
CA SER A 72 -1.91 -7.70 -18.39
C SER A 72 -0.91 -7.55 -17.24
N VAL A 73 -0.81 -6.36 -16.67
CA VAL A 73 0.06 -6.08 -15.52
C VAL A 73 -0.59 -6.60 -14.22
N ILE A 74 -1.88 -6.36 -14.06
CA ILE A 74 -2.62 -6.83 -12.88
C ILE A 74 -2.50 -8.35 -12.74
N ASN A 75 -2.58 -9.07 -13.83
CA ASN A 75 -2.54 -10.54 -13.83
C ASN A 75 -1.17 -11.11 -13.47
N LEU A 76 -0.14 -10.30 -13.37
CA LEU A 76 1.20 -10.75 -12.99
C LEU A 76 1.31 -11.11 -11.50
N ILE A 77 0.44 -10.54 -10.67
CA ILE A 77 0.43 -10.84 -9.23
C ILE A 77 -0.97 -11.37 -8.87
N PRO A 78 -1.06 -12.56 -8.22
CA PRO A 78 -2.35 -13.07 -7.78
C PRO A 78 -3.01 -12.17 -6.73
N CYS A 79 -4.33 -12.13 -6.73
CA CYS A 79 -5.10 -11.34 -5.77
C CYS A 79 -4.71 -11.62 -4.31
N GLU A 80 -4.50 -12.89 -3.98
CA GLU A 80 -4.12 -13.30 -2.63
C GLU A 80 -2.83 -12.65 -2.16
N VAL A 81 -1.85 -12.53 -3.05
CA VAL A 81 -0.55 -11.91 -2.75
C VAL A 81 -0.71 -10.41 -2.58
N SER A 82 -1.51 -9.78 -3.46
CA SER A 82 -1.81 -8.35 -3.36
C SER A 82 -2.47 -8.02 -2.03
N GLN A 83 -3.42 -8.84 -1.60
CA GLN A 83 -4.11 -8.66 -0.32
C GLN A 83 -3.18 -8.90 0.87
N LYS A 84 -2.36 -9.94 0.79
CA LYS A 84 -1.46 -10.31 1.88
C LYS A 84 -0.44 -9.21 2.19
N TYR A 85 0.16 -8.64 1.16
CA TYR A 85 1.22 -7.65 1.32
C TYR A 85 0.78 -6.21 1.14
N LEU A 86 -0.47 -5.98 0.75
CA LEU A 86 -0.99 -4.66 0.38
C LEU A 86 -0.09 -4.04 -0.69
N VAL A 87 -0.02 -4.71 -1.83
CA VAL A 87 0.74 -4.28 -3.00
C VAL A 87 -0.11 -4.42 -4.25
N VAL A 88 0.17 -3.61 -5.26
CA VAL A 88 -0.50 -3.67 -6.55
C VAL A 88 0.55 -3.47 -7.63
N PRO A 89 0.62 -4.35 -8.66
CA PRO A 89 1.53 -4.09 -9.77
C PRO A 89 0.98 -2.93 -10.61
N VAL A 90 1.84 -1.99 -10.97
CA VAL A 90 1.40 -0.80 -11.70
C VAL A 90 1.96 -0.71 -13.11
N ASN A 91 3.16 -1.26 -13.34
CA ASN A 91 3.79 -1.19 -14.64
C ASN A 91 4.85 -2.27 -14.78
N ARG A 92 5.05 -2.74 -16.00
CA ARG A 92 6.15 -3.65 -16.35
C ARG A 92 6.90 -3.07 -17.55
N THR A 93 8.20 -2.93 -17.40
CA THR A 93 9.08 -2.48 -18.48
C THR A 93 10.21 -3.50 -18.61
N GLY A 94 10.23 -4.24 -19.71
CA GLY A 94 11.20 -5.31 -19.90
C GLY A 94 11.10 -6.36 -18.79
N ALA A 95 12.17 -6.56 -18.05
CA ALA A 95 12.24 -7.52 -16.95
C ALA A 95 11.96 -6.88 -15.56
N THR A 96 11.52 -5.64 -15.54
CA THR A 96 11.28 -4.91 -14.28
C THR A 96 9.78 -4.68 -14.08
N LEU A 97 9.30 -5.11 -12.92
CA LEU A 97 7.92 -4.90 -12.47
C LEU A 97 7.91 -3.83 -11.39
N THR A 98 7.17 -2.75 -11.62
CA THR A 98 6.98 -1.69 -10.63
C THR A 98 5.73 -2.00 -9.83
N ILE A 99 5.86 -2.02 -8.50
CA ILE A 99 4.75 -2.31 -7.60
C ILE A 99 4.49 -1.14 -6.66
N ALA A 100 3.22 -0.85 -6.44
CA ALA A 100 2.80 0.15 -5.46
C ALA A 100 2.66 -0.53 -4.10
N MET A 101 3.28 0.03 -3.08
CA MET A 101 3.31 -0.52 -1.72
C MET A 101 2.98 0.58 -0.72
N ALA A 102 2.27 0.21 0.34
CA ALA A 102 2.06 1.12 1.47
C ALA A 102 3.32 1.22 2.34
N ASP A 103 4.10 0.15 2.39
CA ASP A 103 5.33 0.07 3.18
C ASP A 103 6.50 -0.31 2.26
N PRO A 104 7.29 0.68 1.80
CA PRO A 104 8.40 0.41 0.89
C PRO A 104 9.59 -0.31 1.54
N THR A 105 9.54 -0.53 2.86
CA THR A 105 10.60 -1.26 3.58
C THR A 105 10.33 -2.75 3.67
N ASN A 106 9.18 -3.21 3.18
CA ASN A 106 8.82 -4.63 3.25
C ASN A 106 9.55 -5.42 2.17
N VAL A 107 10.80 -5.78 2.46
CA VAL A 107 11.66 -6.53 1.54
C VAL A 107 11.16 -7.96 1.33
N PHE A 108 10.46 -8.54 2.30
CA PHE A 108 9.88 -9.88 2.16
C PHE A 108 8.85 -9.93 1.05
N ALA A 109 8.00 -8.90 0.98
CA ALA A 109 7.01 -8.81 -0.09
C ALA A 109 7.69 -8.71 -1.46
N MET A 110 8.71 -7.87 -1.56
CA MET A 110 9.44 -7.70 -2.82
C MET A 110 10.15 -8.98 -3.25
N ASP A 111 10.78 -9.69 -2.31
CA ASP A 111 11.47 -10.94 -2.59
C ASP A 111 10.51 -12.04 -3.03
N ASP A 112 9.36 -12.16 -2.37
CA ASP A 112 8.33 -13.14 -2.72
C ASP A 112 7.80 -12.89 -4.14
N ILE A 113 7.52 -11.62 -4.45
CA ILE A 113 7.00 -11.25 -5.76
C ILE A 113 8.06 -11.49 -6.84
N LYS A 114 9.31 -11.16 -6.56
CA LYS A 114 10.42 -11.42 -7.49
C LYS A 114 10.55 -12.91 -7.76
N PHE A 115 10.52 -13.71 -6.71
CA PHE A 115 10.62 -15.17 -6.83
C PHE A 115 9.47 -15.75 -7.63
N MET A 116 8.25 -15.28 -7.35
CA MET A 116 7.04 -15.79 -7.98
C MET A 116 6.92 -15.40 -9.45
N THR A 117 7.28 -14.16 -9.80
CA THR A 117 7.10 -13.62 -11.14
C THR A 117 8.33 -13.75 -12.04
N GLY A 118 9.51 -13.86 -11.43
CA GLY A 118 10.76 -13.87 -12.16
C GLY A 118 11.21 -12.49 -12.62
N TYR A 119 10.46 -11.44 -12.30
CA TYR A 119 10.82 -10.07 -12.65
C TYR A 119 11.66 -9.42 -11.55
N ASN A 120 12.47 -8.43 -11.94
CA ASN A 120 13.04 -7.50 -10.98
C ASN A 120 11.90 -6.65 -10.44
N VAL A 121 11.94 -6.32 -9.16
CA VAL A 121 10.85 -5.57 -8.51
C VAL A 121 11.36 -4.22 -8.07
N GLU A 122 10.65 -3.16 -8.46
CA GLU A 122 10.91 -1.79 -8.02
C GLU A 122 9.69 -1.24 -7.29
N PRO A 123 9.85 -0.74 -6.05
CA PRO A 123 8.72 -0.23 -5.30
C PRO A 123 8.43 1.24 -5.62
N VAL A 124 7.16 1.60 -5.58
CA VAL A 124 6.71 3.00 -5.46
C VAL A 124 5.75 3.04 -4.28
N VAL A 125 5.66 4.18 -3.61
CA VAL A 125 4.80 4.32 -2.44
C VAL A 125 3.42 4.81 -2.88
N ALA A 126 2.37 4.17 -2.35
CA ALA A 126 1.00 4.63 -2.52
C ALA A 126 0.29 4.57 -1.18
N SER A 127 -0.81 5.31 -1.04
CA SER A 127 -1.57 5.26 0.21
C SER A 127 -2.19 3.86 0.39
N GLU A 128 -2.27 3.42 1.63
CA GLU A 128 -2.88 2.13 1.96
C GLU A 128 -4.32 2.06 1.45
N MET A 129 -5.08 3.14 1.62
CA MET A 129 -6.46 3.20 1.17
C MET A 129 -6.58 3.08 -0.35
N ALA A 130 -5.71 3.78 -1.08
CA ALA A 130 -5.70 3.70 -2.54
C ALA A 130 -5.31 2.31 -3.03
N ILE A 131 -4.39 1.63 -2.33
CA ILE A 131 -4.01 0.25 -2.66
C ILE A 131 -5.20 -0.69 -2.43
N ARG A 132 -5.91 -0.55 -1.31
CA ARG A 132 -7.09 -1.37 -1.02
C ARG A 132 -8.19 -1.16 -2.06
N GLU A 133 -8.43 0.10 -2.45
CA GLU A 133 -9.39 0.43 -3.50
C GLU A 133 -8.98 -0.17 -4.85
N ALA A 134 -7.70 -0.12 -5.18
CA ALA A 134 -7.18 -0.70 -6.43
C ALA A 134 -7.33 -2.22 -6.43
N ILE A 135 -7.06 -2.88 -5.31
CA ILE A 135 -7.25 -4.33 -5.20
C ILE A 135 -8.72 -4.68 -5.45
N ASP A 136 -9.64 -3.95 -4.83
CA ASP A 136 -11.07 -4.17 -5.03
C ASP A 136 -11.48 -3.90 -6.49
N GLN A 137 -10.96 -2.84 -7.07
CA GLN A 137 -11.31 -2.45 -8.44
C GLN A 137 -10.82 -3.45 -9.47
N TYR A 138 -9.56 -3.86 -9.37
CA TYR A 138 -8.93 -4.69 -10.41
C TYR A 138 -9.07 -6.19 -10.20
N TYR A 139 -9.15 -6.64 -8.96
CA TYR A 139 -9.28 -8.05 -8.63
C TYR A 139 -10.70 -8.42 -8.19
N GLY A 140 -11.41 -7.49 -7.59
CA GLY A 140 -12.73 -7.75 -7.01
C GLY A 140 -13.75 -8.24 -8.04
N SER A 141 -13.76 -7.65 -9.23
CA SER A 141 -14.67 -8.02 -10.30
C SER A 141 -14.47 -9.47 -10.74
N ALA A 142 -13.22 -9.88 -10.95
CA ALA A 142 -12.88 -11.24 -11.34
C ALA A 142 -13.26 -12.24 -10.24
N HIS A 143 -12.97 -11.88 -8.99
CA HIS A 143 -13.28 -12.70 -7.84
C HIS A 143 -14.80 -12.85 -7.67
N SER A 144 -15.54 -11.77 -7.84
CA SER A 144 -17.00 -11.79 -7.77
C SER A 144 -17.62 -12.66 -8.86
N LEU A 145 -17.06 -12.63 -10.07
CA LEU A 145 -17.51 -13.45 -11.18
C LEU A 145 -17.27 -14.94 -10.91
N GLU A 146 -16.14 -15.27 -10.33
CA GLU A 146 -15.85 -16.67 -9.95
C GLU A 146 -16.80 -17.17 -8.89
N LEU A 147 -17.11 -16.33 -7.89
CA LEU A 147 -18.08 -16.68 -6.85
C LEU A 147 -19.46 -16.90 -7.44
N LYS A 148 -19.88 -16.09 -8.39
CA LYS A 148 -21.16 -16.25 -9.07
C LYS A 148 -21.24 -17.55 -9.85
N LYS A 149 -20.13 -17.97 -10.46
CA LYS A 149 -20.07 -19.22 -11.21
C LYS A 149 -20.20 -20.44 -10.29
N VAL A 150 -19.62 -20.35 -9.10
CA VAL A 150 -19.66 -21.42 -8.11
C VAL A 150 -21.04 -21.53 -7.50
N MET A 151 -21.73 -20.42 -7.35
CA MET A 151 -23.07 -20.37 -6.77
C MET A 151 -24.16 -20.60 -7.81
#